data_f16ff6be15e0303f30caa41fb3de742b
#
_entry.id   f16ff6be15e0303f30caa41fb3de742b
#
_cell.length_a   1.000
_cell.length_b   1.000
_cell.length_c   1.000
_cell.angle_alpha   90.00
_cell.angle_beta   90.00
_cell.angle_gamma   90.00
#
_symmetry.space_group_name_H-M   'P 1'
#
loop_
_entity.id
_entity.type
_entity.pdbx_description
1 polymer ?
#
loop_
_entity_poly.entity_id
_entity_poly.type
_entity_poly.pdbx_seq_one_letter_code
_entity_poly.pdbx_strand_id
1 'polypeptide(L)'
;MTSALLFGSFGLLLLIGVPVGIALAAASMVAILSLPFLNIEFLVQGMVTGLDSFPLLAVVLFTLAGNLMSQGGISKRLLHVAEVFFGHFTGGLGIVAIVACMFFASISGTGSATVAAIGLTMIPSMVKKGYDRSFAGALIASSGGIGVIIPPSVVMIVYAITAEVSVTKMFMAGIIPGLVVGMVLIGYCLIVSKMRGYTGNERKATWAERLAALKEASWAMLLPVIILGGIYSGIFTPTESAAIGVLYGLFFGMFVYKELKPAQVVKIILESSVLVGAVLVIMGASVTFGRILTLERLPTEIAQFILSITENKLLILLCINVLLLLVGTFMETLAAIVILTPILLPITSALGMDPVHFGIVMIVNLAIGFVTPPLGANLFMASQVGKVPIESLSKAIMGWIGAMIVALMLITFIPAISLSLPALLS
;
A
#
# COMPACT_ATOMS: atom_id res chain seq x y z
N MET A 1 13.72 -28.01 -15.72
CA MET A 1 13.22 -28.95 -14.69
C MET A 1 13.16 -28.25 -13.32
N THR A 2 14.20 -27.58 -12.89
CA THR A 2 14.29 -26.83 -11.62
C THR A 2 13.19 -25.77 -11.46
N SER A 3 12.93 -25.02 -12.51
CA SER A 3 11.87 -23.99 -12.53
C SER A 3 10.48 -24.57 -12.27
N ALA A 4 10.18 -25.71 -12.88
CA ALA A 4 8.91 -26.41 -12.66
C ALA A 4 8.79 -26.94 -11.22
N LEU A 5 9.90 -27.40 -10.63
CA LEU A 5 9.94 -27.79 -9.22
C LEU A 5 9.76 -26.58 -8.29
N LEU A 6 10.42 -25.46 -8.59
CA LEU A 6 10.34 -24.22 -7.81
C LEU A 6 8.91 -23.69 -7.78
N PHE A 7 8.31 -23.43 -8.95
CA PHE A 7 6.93 -22.89 -9.02
C PHE A 7 5.88 -23.92 -8.67
N GLY A 8 6.07 -25.20 -9.01
CA GLY A 8 5.15 -26.27 -8.69
C GLY A 8 5.05 -26.53 -7.17
N SER A 9 6.19 -26.62 -6.48
CA SER A 9 6.22 -26.77 -5.02
C SER A 9 5.69 -25.50 -4.32
N PHE A 10 6.05 -24.32 -4.80
CA PHE A 10 5.53 -23.05 -4.26
C PHE A 10 3.98 -23.00 -4.39
N GLY A 11 3.46 -23.25 -5.59
CA GLY A 11 2.01 -23.24 -5.82
C GLY A 11 1.27 -24.30 -4.99
N LEU A 12 1.83 -25.51 -4.89
CA LEU A 12 1.25 -26.57 -4.05
C LEU A 12 1.19 -26.16 -2.58
N LEU A 13 2.29 -25.61 -2.04
CA LEU A 13 2.34 -25.16 -0.65
C LEU A 13 1.33 -24.04 -0.37
N LEU A 14 1.15 -23.09 -1.31
CA LEU A 14 0.13 -22.06 -1.18
C LEU A 14 -1.29 -22.64 -1.20
N LEU A 15 -1.57 -23.62 -2.07
CA LEU A 15 -2.89 -24.26 -2.15
C LEU A 15 -3.29 -25.00 -0.87
N ILE A 16 -2.32 -25.57 -0.14
CA ILE A 16 -2.56 -26.21 1.16
C ILE A 16 -2.52 -25.22 2.34
N GLY A 17 -2.40 -23.91 2.06
CA GLY A 17 -2.51 -22.85 3.07
C GLY A 17 -1.23 -22.55 3.84
N VAL A 18 -0.06 -22.96 3.35
CA VAL A 18 1.23 -22.62 3.98
C VAL A 18 1.49 -21.11 3.84
N PRO A 19 1.90 -20.41 4.92
CA PRO A 19 2.25 -18.98 4.84
C PRO A 19 3.32 -18.69 3.78
N VAL A 20 3.15 -17.62 3.01
CA VAL A 20 3.94 -17.32 1.81
C VAL A 20 5.46 -17.33 2.06
N GLY A 21 5.93 -16.74 3.16
CA GLY A 21 7.36 -16.73 3.49
C GLY A 21 7.94 -18.14 3.70
N ILE A 22 7.18 -19.02 4.34
CA ILE A 22 7.56 -20.43 4.55
C ILE A 22 7.50 -21.18 3.21
N ALA A 23 6.46 -20.94 2.41
CA ALA A 23 6.31 -21.55 1.09
C ALA A 23 7.46 -21.18 0.15
N LEU A 24 7.92 -19.91 0.16
CA LEU A 24 9.09 -19.44 -0.59
C LEU A 24 10.37 -20.15 -0.16
N ALA A 25 10.63 -20.23 1.15
CA ALA A 25 11.81 -20.89 1.68
C ALA A 25 11.81 -22.39 1.34
N ALA A 26 10.67 -23.07 1.53
CA ALA A 26 10.54 -24.49 1.25
C ALA A 26 10.65 -24.81 -0.25
N ALA A 27 10.03 -24.00 -1.11
CA ALA A 27 10.15 -24.16 -2.56
C ALA A 27 11.59 -23.92 -3.04
N SER A 28 12.27 -22.92 -2.49
CA SER A 28 13.71 -22.70 -2.74
C SER A 28 14.56 -23.87 -2.32
N MET A 29 14.25 -24.46 -1.18
CA MET A 29 14.92 -25.68 -0.70
C MET A 29 14.74 -26.86 -1.66
N VAL A 30 13.52 -27.10 -2.12
CA VAL A 30 13.22 -28.18 -3.10
C VAL A 30 14.01 -27.95 -4.40
N ALA A 31 14.08 -26.71 -4.88
CA ALA A 31 14.85 -26.37 -6.07
C ALA A 31 16.36 -26.56 -5.86
N ILE A 32 16.92 -26.14 -4.71
CA ILE A 32 18.32 -26.32 -4.37
C ILE A 32 18.70 -27.80 -4.34
N LEU A 33 17.87 -28.67 -3.75
CA LEU A 33 18.12 -30.10 -3.71
C LEU A 33 18.12 -30.75 -5.11
N SER A 34 17.54 -30.11 -6.11
CA SER A 34 17.57 -30.58 -7.51
C SER A 34 18.79 -30.07 -8.30
N LEU A 35 19.58 -29.17 -7.74
CA LEU A 35 20.75 -28.57 -8.38
C LEU A 35 22.05 -29.08 -7.73
N PRO A 36 22.84 -29.90 -8.44
CA PRO A 36 24.03 -30.57 -7.84
C PRO A 36 25.12 -29.61 -7.38
N PHE A 37 25.11 -28.37 -7.87
CA PHE A 37 26.14 -27.36 -7.58
C PHE A 37 25.71 -26.39 -6.45
N LEU A 38 24.51 -26.52 -5.92
CA LEU A 38 24.02 -25.73 -4.79
C LEU A 38 23.90 -26.60 -3.54
N ASN A 39 24.16 -25.98 -2.39
CA ASN A 39 23.99 -26.59 -1.09
C ASN A 39 23.00 -25.81 -0.23
N ILE A 40 22.65 -26.36 0.93
CA ILE A 40 21.69 -25.74 1.86
C ILE A 40 22.20 -24.38 2.40
N GLU A 41 23.52 -24.18 2.43
CA GLU A 41 24.12 -22.91 2.85
C GLU A 41 23.70 -21.77 1.94
N PHE A 42 23.45 -22.03 0.65
CA PHE A 42 22.94 -21.03 -0.29
C PHE A 42 21.57 -20.48 0.15
N LEU A 43 20.67 -21.34 0.70
CA LEU A 43 19.41 -20.89 1.25
C LEU A 43 19.63 -19.98 2.46
N VAL A 44 20.42 -20.44 3.42
CA VAL A 44 20.66 -19.69 4.67
C VAL A 44 21.36 -18.36 4.38
N GLN A 45 22.39 -18.36 3.54
CA GLN A 45 23.09 -17.12 3.13
C GLN A 45 22.13 -16.16 2.43
N GLY A 46 21.29 -16.67 1.52
CA GLY A 46 20.30 -15.85 0.83
C GLY A 46 19.31 -15.20 1.80
N MET A 47 18.80 -15.97 2.78
CA MET A 47 17.90 -15.45 3.80
C MET A 47 18.57 -14.40 4.70
N VAL A 48 19.80 -14.63 5.15
CA VAL A 48 20.53 -13.67 5.99
C VAL A 48 20.87 -12.40 5.22
N THR A 49 21.46 -12.54 4.01
CA THR A 49 21.82 -11.37 3.19
C THR A 49 20.59 -10.57 2.74
N GLY A 50 19.45 -11.23 2.56
CA GLY A 50 18.18 -10.55 2.24
C GLY A 50 17.65 -9.69 3.38
N LEU A 51 18.04 -9.99 4.62
CA LEU A 51 17.70 -9.19 5.80
C LEU A 51 18.74 -8.12 6.14
N ASP A 52 19.96 -8.27 5.64
CA ASP A 52 21.06 -7.32 5.85
C ASP A 52 20.94 -6.11 4.89
N SER A 53 19.86 -5.36 5.05
CA SER A 53 19.55 -4.17 4.27
C SER A 53 19.09 -3.03 5.16
N PHE A 54 19.88 -1.93 5.17
CA PHE A 54 19.58 -0.76 6.01
C PHE A 54 18.16 -0.18 5.75
N PRO A 55 17.65 -0.09 4.52
CA PRO A 55 16.28 0.35 4.27
C PRO A 55 15.19 -0.53 4.89
N LEU A 56 15.46 -1.81 5.21
CA LEU A 56 14.48 -2.65 5.91
C LEU A 56 14.15 -2.14 7.32
N LEU A 57 15.09 -1.46 7.98
CA LEU A 57 14.80 -0.81 9.26
C LEU A 57 13.71 0.25 9.14
N ALA A 58 13.61 0.93 7.99
CA ALA A 58 12.53 1.88 7.74
C ALA A 58 11.16 1.19 7.72
N VAL A 59 11.05 -0.05 7.22
CA VAL A 59 9.81 -0.84 7.27
C VAL A 59 9.34 -1.06 8.70
N VAL A 60 10.27 -1.47 9.58
CA VAL A 60 10.01 -1.67 11.02
C VAL A 60 9.51 -0.40 11.67
N LEU A 61 10.27 0.69 11.47
CA LEU A 61 10.02 1.96 12.14
C LEU A 61 8.78 2.67 11.60
N PHE A 62 8.52 2.69 10.29
CA PHE A 62 7.28 3.26 9.76
C PHE A 62 6.04 2.48 10.18
N THR A 63 6.12 1.13 10.23
CA THR A 63 5.01 0.32 10.75
C THR A 63 4.69 0.67 12.20
N LEU A 64 5.70 0.79 13.04
CA LEU A 64 5.55 1.18 14.44
C LEU A 64 5.02 2.62 14.56
N ALA A 65 5.59 3.57 13.80
CA ALA A 65 5.15 4.96 13.78
C ALA A 65 3.67 5.07 13.39
N GLY A 66 3.25 4.40 12.30
CA GLY A 66 1.86 4.39 11.83
C GLY A 66 0.89 3.87 12.89
N ASN A 67 1.24 2.77 13.59
CA ASN A 67 0.41 2.21 14.66
C ASN A 67 0.33 3.11 15.88
N LEU A 68 1.44 3.72 16.30
CA LEU A 68 1.47 4.69 17.42
C LEU A 68 0.59 5.91 17.10
N MET A 69 0.66 6.42 15.89
CA MET A 69 -0.11 7.58 15.46
C MET A 69 -1.60 7.28 15.30
N SER A 70 -1.92 6.10 14.80
CA SER A 70 -3.30 5.63 14.66
C SER A 70 -4.02 5.64 16.01
N GLN A 71 -3.36 5.11 17.04
CA GLN A 71 -3.91 5.02 18.40
C GLN A 71 -3.66 6.27 19.24
N GLY A 72 -2.72 7.13 18.83
CA GLY A 72 -2.34 8.38 19.50
C GLY A 72 -3.25 9.59 19.21
N GLY A 73 -4.42 9.38 18.55
CA GLY A 73 -5.43 10.41 18.33
C GLY A 73 -5.19 11.34 17.13
N ILE A 74 -4.17 11.07 16.30
CA ILE A 74 -3.86 11.86 15.12
C ILE A 74 -4.97 11.71 14.07
N SER A 75 -5.47 10.49 13.86
CA SER A 75 -6.52 10.19 12.87
C SER A 75 -7.81 10.97 13.12
N LYS A 76 -8.23 11.15 14.36
CA LYS A 76 -9.44 11.91 14.72
C LYS A 76 -9.31 13.39 14.32
N ARG A 77 -8.14 13.98 14.51
CA ARG A 77 -7.88 15.40 14.21
C ARG A 77 -7.81 15.65 12.70
N LEU A 78 -7.18 14.75 11.96
CA LEU A 78 -7.16 14.81 10.49
C LEU A 78 -8.57 14.67 9.91
N LEU A 79 -9.37 13.76 10.49
CA LEU A 79 -10.76 13.57 10.09
C LEU A 79 -11.59 14.83 10.37
N HIS A 80 -11.40 15.50 11.51
CA HIS A 80 -12.09 16.74 11.84
C HIS A 80 -11.76 17.87 10.85
N VAL A 81 -10.47 18.01 10.46
CA VAL A 81 -10.08 18.97 9.40
C VAL A 81 -10.81 18.65 8.09
N ALA A 82 -10.77 17.40 7.64
CA ALA A 82 -11.45 16.99 6.41
C ALA A 82 -12.96 17.30 6.48
N GLU A 83 -13.62 17.06 7.62
CA GLU A 83 -15.05 17.32 7.82
C GLU A 83 -15.38 18.81 7.72
N VAL A 84 -14.60 19.67 8.36
CA VAL A 84 -14.83 21.13 8.36
C VAL A 84 -14.66 21.74 6.97
N PHE A 85 -13.74 21.18 6.14
CA PHE A 85 -13.52 21.67 4.78
C PHE A 85 -14.47 21.08 3.75
N PHE A 86 -14.77 19.80 3.82
CA PHE A 86 -15.45 19.04 2.76
C PHE A 86 -16.83 18.53 3.15
N GLY A 87 -17.22 18.56 4.43
CA GLY A 87 -18.48 17.97 4.92
C GLY A 87 -19.74 18.60 4.35
N HIS A 88 -19.70 19.82 3.84
CA HIS A 88 -20.84 20.54 3.29
C HIS A 88 -21.18 20.22 1.82
N PHE A 89 -20.28 19.49 1.10
CA PHE A 89 -20.54 19.09 -0.28
C PHE A 89 -21.58 17.95 -0.38
N THR A 90 -22.21 17.81 -1.54
CA THR A 90 -22.99 16.59 -1.85
C THR A 90 -22.10 15.37 -1.68
N GLY A 91 -22.56 14.36 -0.94
CA GLY A 91 -21.69 13.22 -0.58
C GLY A 91 -20.56 13.58 0.40
N GLY A 92 -20.70 14.70 1.12
CA GLY A 92 -19.63 15.31 1.91
C GLY A 92 -18.92 14.34 2.86
N LEU A 93 -19.66 13.49 3.59
CA LEU A 93 -19.03 12.49 4.46
C LEU A 93 -18.21 11.44 3.69
N GLY A 94 -18.62 11.09 2.47
CA GLY A 94 -17.82 10.21 1.62
C GLY A 94 -16.52 10.88 1.18
N ILE A 95 -16.57 12.15 0.76
CA ILE A 95 -15.37 12.93 0.42
C ILE A 95 -14.47 13.09 1.64
N VAL A 96 -15.01 13.41 2.80
CA VAL A 96 -14.29 13.50 4.08
C VAL A 96 -13.53 12.20 4.36
N ALA A 97 -14.18 11.05 4.17
CA ALA A 97 -13.57 9.76 4.41
C ALA A 97 -12.40 9.49 3.44
N ILE A 98 -12.56 9.81 2.14
CA ILE A 98 -11.48 9.65 1.14
C ILE A 98 -10.30 10.56 1.49
N VAL A 99 -10.56 11.85 1.74
CA VAL A 99 -9.51 12.83 2.09
C VAL A 99 -8.82 12.44 3.39
N ALA A 100 -9.57 11.99 4.41
CA ALA A 100 -9.00 11.50 5.66
C ALA A 100 -8.12 10.25 5.43
N CYS A 101 -8.53 9.33 4.55
CA CYS A 101 -7.68 8.19 4.14
C CYS A 101 -6.40 8.66 3.45
N MET A 102 -6.46 9.66 2.57
CA MET A 102 -5.27 10.23 1.91
C MET A 102 -4.29 10.84 2.92
N PHE A 103 -4.78 11.64 3.87
CA PHE A 103 -3.93 12.18 4.94
C PHE A 103 -3.36 11.08 5.85
N PHE A 104 -4.21 10.12 6.23
CA PHE A 104 -3.77 9.04 7.10
C PHE A 104 -2.80 8.09 6.40
N ALA A 105 -2.94 7.91 5.08
CA ALA A 105 -2.00 7.16 4.25
C ALA A 105 -0.56 7.69 4.39
N SER A 106 -0.38 9.01 4.37
CA SER A 106 0.93 9.65 4.53
C SER A 106 1.57 9.49 5.92
N ILE A 107 0.93 8.73 6.79
CA ILE A 107 1.38 8.45 8.16
C ILE A 107 1.51 6.94 8.39
N SER A 108 0.49 6.16 7.97
CA SER A 108 0.42 4.73 8.28
C SER A 108 1.21 3.84 7.32
N GLY A 109 1.34 4.25 6.06
CA GLY A 109 2.03 3.49 5.02
C GLY A 109 1.43 2.13 4.67
N THR A 110 0.23 1.79 5.19
CA THR A 110 -0.46 0.51 4.97
C THR A 110 -1.95 0.69 4.72
N GLY A 111 -2.51 -0.13 3.82
CA GLY A 111 -3.93 -0.04 3.44
C GLY A 111 -4.87 -0.48 4.56
N SER A 112 -4.61 -1.62 5.17
CA SER A 112 -5.48 -2.20 6.22
C SER A 112 -5.54 -1.35 7.48
N ALA A 113 -4.41 -0.73 7.89
CA ALA A 113 -4.41 0.21 9.02
C ALA A 113 -5.24 1.46 8.70
N THR A 114 -5.18 1.96 7.45
CA THR A 114 -6.00 3.08 6.99
C THR A 114 -7.49 2.75 7.04
N VAL A 115 -7.89 1.57 6.53
CA VAL A 115 -9.28 1.08 6.61
C VAL A 115 -9.75 0.97 8.05
N ALA A 116 -8.94 0.40 8.93
CA ALA A 116 -9.29 0.23 10.33
C ALA A 116 -9.46 1.58 11.05
N ALA A 117 -8.47 2.47 10.94
CA ALA A 117 -8.47 3.75 11.65
C ALA A 117 -9.62 4.68 11.23
N ILE A 118 -9.83 4.83 9.93
CA ILE A 118 -10.85 5.73 9.40
C ILE A 118 -12.23 5.05 9.39
N GLY A 119 -12.29 3.75 9.06
CA GLY A 119 -13.52 3.00 8.96
C GLY A 119 -14.29 2.88 10.26
N LEU A 120 -13.61 2.66 11.41
CA LEU A 120 -14.24 2.60 12.74
C LEU A 120 -15.06 3.84 13.07
N THR A 121 -14.64 5.00 12.61
CA THR A 121 -15.32 6.29 12.88
C THR A 121 -16.28 6.65 11.76
N MET A 122 -15.86 6.50 10.50
CA MET A 122 -16.62 7.03 9.36
C MET A 122 -17.78 6.13 8.93
N ILE A 123 -17.64 4.80 8.96
CA ILE A 123 -18.77 3.93 8.56
C ILE A 123 -20.00 4.16 9.44
N PRO A 124 -19.91 4.14 10.79
CA PRO A 124 -21.05 4.45 11.63
C PRO A 124 -21.62 5.88 11.43
N SER A 125 -20.73 6.86 11.22
CA SER A 125 -21.13 8.26 11.00
C SER A 125 -21.89 8.42 9.68
N MET A 126 -21.43 7.79 8.60
CA MET A 126 -22.11 7.79 7.31
C MET A 126 -23.48 7.11 7.39
N VAL A 127 -23.57 5.94 8.05
CA VAL A 127 -24.84 5.21 8.22
C VAL A 127 -25.85 6.03 9.02
N LYS A 128 -25.43 6.73 10.08
CA LYS A 128 -26.30 7.65 10.84
C LYS A 128 -26.85 8.80 9.99
N LYS A 129 -26.13 9.20 8.95
CA LYS A 129 -26.53 10.24 7.98
C LYS A 129 -27.28 9.67 6.76
N GLY A 130 -27.73 8.40 6.82
CA GLY A 130 -28.55 7.79 5.79
C GLY A 130 -27.77 7.16 4.61
N TYR A 131 -26.46 7.03 4.70
CA TYR A 131 -25.70 6.29 3.69
C TYR A 131 -25.96 4.79 3.84
N ASP A 132 -26.04 4.09 2.72
CA ASP A 132 -26.05 2.63 2.71
C ASP A 132 -24.75 2.09 3.34
N ARG A 133 -24.90 1.10 4.21
CA ARG A 133 -23.77 0.56 4.99
C ARG A 133 -22.75 -0.13 4.09
N SER A 134 -23.20 -0.85 3.06
CA SER A 134 -22.30 -1.52 2.11
C SER A 134 -21.57 -0.51 1.24
N PHE A 135 -22.23 0.57 0.85
CA PHE A 135 -21.60 1.68 0.14
C PHE A 135 -20.51 2.34 1.00
N ALA A 136 -20.78 2.64 2.26
CA ALA A 136 -19.82 3.23 3.19
C ALA A 136 -18.61 2.30 3.41
N GLY A 137 -18.85 1.00 3.59
CA GLY A 137 -17.79 0.00 3.70
C GLY A 137 -16.94 -0.10 2.44
N ALA A 138 -17.56 -0.13 1.25
CA ALA A 138 -16.86 -0.18 -0.03
C ALA A 138 -16.02 1.09 -0.29
N LEU A 139 -16.55 2.28 0.04
CA LEU A 139 -15.82 3.53 -0.02
C LEU A 139 -14.55 3.49 0.86
N ILE A 140 -14.69 3.03 2.10
CA ILE A 140 -13.56 2.95 3.04
C ILE A 140 -12.54 1.90 2.58
N ALA A 141 -12.99 0.73 2.11
CA ALA A 141 -12.10 -0.31 1.59
C ALA A 141 -11.26 0.22 0.43
N SER A 142 -11.89 0.85 -0.58
CA SER A 142 -11.20 1.41 -1.75
C SER A 142 -10.27 2.56 -1.39
N SER A 143 -10.72 3.48 -0.53
CA SER A 143 -9.90 4.60 -0.08
C SER A 143 -8.70 4.15 0.76
N GLY A 144 -8.83 3.05 1.50
CA GLY A 144 -7.72 2.43 2.23
C GLY A 144 -6.60 1.95 1.32
N GLY A 145 -6.90 1.56 0.07
CA GLY A 145 -5.88 1.23 -0.93
C GLY A 145 -4.88 2.36 -1.21
N ILE A 146 -5.29 3.63 -1.01
CA ILE A 146 -4.39 4.77 -1.13
C ILE A 146 -3.26 4.70 -0.08
N GLY A 147 -3.48 3.99 1.03
CA GLY A 147 -2.52 3.84 2.13
C GLY A 147 -1.19 3.17 1.75
N VAL A 148 -1.14 2.45 0.64
CA VAL A 148 0.11 1.90 0.11
C VAL A 148 0.69 2.70 -1.06
N ILE A 149 -0.06 3.70 -1.57
CA ILE A 149 0.34 4.51 -2.73
C ILE A 149 0.93 5.86 -2.31
N ILE A 150 0.36 6.52 -1.30
CA ILE A 150 0.89 7.79 -0.78
C ILE A 150 2.07 7.51 0.18
N PRO A 151 3.24 8.15 -0.02
CA PRO A 151 4.39 7.98 0.86
C PRO A 151 4.22 8.66 2.24
N PRO A 152 4.95 8.16 3.27
CA PRO A 152 5.82 7.00 3.25
C PRO A 152 5.02 5.69 3.22
N SER A 153 5.47 4.72 2.41
CA SER A 153 4.79 3.44 2.23
C SER A 153 5.78 2.28 2.42
N VAL A 154 5.41 1.33 3.27
CA VAL A 154 6.16 0.09 3.48
C VAL A 154 6.32 -0.70 2.18
N VAL A 155 5.27 -0.73 1.37
CA VAL A 155 5.23 -1.43 0.09
C VAL A 155 6.21 -0.82 -0.91
N MET A 156 6.35 0.51 -0.93
CA MET A 156 7.33 1.21 -1.77
C MET A 156 8.77 0.92 -1.35
N ILE A 157 9.04 0.80 -0.05
CA ILE A 157 10.37 0.45 0.45
C ILE A 157 10.75 -0.95 -0.02
N VAL A 158 9.85 -1.92 0.15
CA VAL A 158 10.08 -3.30 -0.28
C VAL A 158 10.30 -3.39 -1.79
N TYR A 159 9.49 -2.69 -2.58
CA TYR A 159 9.72 -2.61 -4.02
C TYR A 159 11.09 -2.00 -4.34
N ALA A 160 11.44 -0.89 -3.72
CA ALA A 160 12.71 -0.19 -3.97
C ALA A 160 13.92 -1.09 -3.68
N ILE A 161 13.87 -1.87 -2.60
CA ILE A 161 14.92 -2.84 -2.25
C ILE A 161 14.98 -3.96 -3.30
N THR A 162 13.82 -4.52 -3.69
CA THR A 162 13.74 -5.65 -4.62
C THR A 162 14.14 -5.26 -6.06
N ALA A 163 13.81 -4.04 -6.47
CA ALA A 163 14.12 -3.48 -7.79
C ALA A 163 15.45 -2.74 -7.85
N GLU A 164 16.19 -2.65 -6.72
CA GLU A 164 17.45 -1.91 -6.56
C GLU A 164 17.35 -0.43 -6.99
N VAL A 165 16.21 0.21 -6.69
CA VAL A 165 15.98 1.63 -6.95
C VAL A 165 15.96 2.46 -5.66
N SER A 166 16.12 3.77 -5.78
CA SER A 166 16.10 4.68 -4.63
C SER A 166 14.72 4.72 -3.95
N VAL A 167 14.68 4.47 -2.63
CA VAL A 167 13.46 4.63 -1.80
C VAL A 167 12.95 6.07 -1.86
N THR A 168 13.85 7.06 -1.83
CA THR A 168 13.49 8.48 -1.95
C THR A 168 12.78 8.77 -3.28
N LYS A 169 13.32 8.26 -4.41
CA LYS A 169 12.68 8.41 -5.72
C LYS A 169 11.31 7.72 -5.78
N MET A 170 11.19 6.54 -5.18
CA MET A 170 9.89 5.85 -5.08
C MET A 170 8.87 6.68 -4.28
N PHE A 171 9.27 7.28 -3.17
CA PHE A 171 8.40 8.14 -2.38
C PHE A 171 7.97 9.39 -3.17
N MET A 172 8.89 10.07 -3.85
CA MET A 172 8.54 11.19 -4.73
C MET A 172 7.54 10.76 -5.81
N ALA A 173 7.76 9.61 -6.44
CA ALA A 173 6.93 9.08 -7.51
C ALA A 173 5.51 8.71 -7.08
N GLY A 174 5.26 8.42 -5.79
CA GLY A 174 3.96 7.99 -5.28
C GLY A 174 2.99 9.12 -4.97
N ILE A 175 3.45 10.37 -4.80
CA ILE A 175 2.60 11.49 -4.37
C ILE A 175 1.51 11.79 -5.41
N ILE A 176 1.90 12.07 -6.63
CA ILE A 176 0.96 12.46 -7.69
C ILE A 176 0.00 11.30 -8.04
N PRO A 177 0.47 10.04 -8.22
CA PRO A 177 -0.42 8.90 -8.40
C PRO A 177 -1.43 8.72 -7.27
N GLY A 178 -1.00 8.87 -6.01
CA GLY A 178 -1.90 8.82 -4.86
C GLY A 178 -2.98 9.90 -4.89
N LEU A 179 -2.62 11.13 -5.29
CA LEU A 179 -3.58 12.21 -5.50
C LEU A 179 -4.54 11.91 -6.66
N VAL A 180 -4.04 11.35 -7.78
CA VAL A 180 -4.88 10.96 -8.93
C VAL A 180 -5.90 9.90 -8.52
N VAL A 181 -5.49 8.85 -7.81
CA VAL A 181 -6.41 7.84 -7.28
C VAL A 181 -7.43 8.47 -6.36
N GLY A 182 -7.01 9.32 -5.42
CA GLY A 182 -7.91 10.03 -4.51
C GLY A 182 -8.93 10.90 -5.25
N MET A 183 -8.50 11.68 -6.26
CA MET A 183 -9.41 12.52 -7.06
C MET A 183 -10.42 11.70 -7.86
N VAL A 184 -10.00 10.57 -8.46
CA VAL A 184 -10.92 9.68 -9.18
C VAL A 184 -11.94 9.06 -8.23
N LEU A 185 -11.54 8.63 -7.04
CA LEU A 185 -12.47 8.11 -6.02
C LEU A 185 -13.43 9.20 -5.53
N ILE A 186 -12.97 10.44 -5.34
CA ILE A 186 -13.84 11.59 -5.00
C ILE A 186 -14.85 11.83 -6.13
N GLY A 187 -14.40 11.83 -7.39
CA GLY A 187 -15.27 11.98 -8.55
C GLY A 187 -16.36 10.90 -8.60
N TYR A 188 -15.99 9.63 -8.41
CA TYR A 188 -16.94 8.53 -8.34
C TYR A 188 -17.92 8.67 -7.15
N CYS A 189 -17.39 9.06 -5.97
CA CYS A 189 -18.20 9.33 -4.79
C CYS A 189 -19.25 10.41 -5.06
N LEU A 190 -18.87 11.52 -5.70
CA LEU A 190 -19.79 12.61 -6.06
C LEU A 190 -20.90 12.13 -7.00
N ILE A 191 -20.57 11.37 -8.04
CA ILE A 191 -21.54 10.84 -9.02
C ILE A 191 -22.57 9.96 -8.30
N VAL A 192 -22.11 8.97 -7.53
CA VAL A 192 -23.00 8.03 -6.84
C VAL A 192 -23.81 8.75 -5.75
N SER A 193 -23.21 9.68 -5.02
CA SER A 193 -23.92 10.46 -3.99
C SER A 193 -25.04 11.31 -4.57
N LYS A 194 -24.80 11.92 -5.74
CA LYS A 194 -25.84 12.67 -6.46
C LYS A 194 -26.99 11.75 -6.92
N MET A 195 -26.66 10.57 -7.42
CA MET A 195 -27.67 9.58 -7.87
C MET A 195 -28.50 9.03 -6.70
N ARG A 196 -27.90 8.83 -5.53
CA ARG A 196 -28.56 8.28 -4.34
C ARG A 196 -29.13 9.32 -3.39
N GLY A 197 -28.97 10.62 -3.69
CA GLY A 197 -29.49 11.71 -2.86
C GLY A 197 -28.74 11.90 -1.53
N TYR A 198 -27.46 11.50 -1.43
CA TYR A 198 -26.69 11.72 -0.22
C TYR A 198 -26.29 13.20 -0.12
N THR A 199 -26.80 13.88 0.89
CA THR A 199 -26.53 15.31 1.14
C THR A 199 -25.34 15.48 2.08
N GLY A 200 -24.70 16.65 2.01
CA GLY A 200 -23.69 17.07 2.98
C GLY A 200 -24.28 17.66 4.25
N ASN A 201 -23.42 18.28 5.06
CA ASN A 201 -23.87 19.05 6.22
C ASN A 201 -24.67 20.28 5.77
N GLU A 202 -25.77 20.58 6.48
CA GLU A 202 -26.66 21.69 6.16
C GLU A 202 -25.97 23.06 6.19
N ARG A 203 -24.96 23.19 7.05
CA ARG A 203 -24.22 24.43 7.24
C ARG A 203 -22.77 24.27 6.78
N LYS A 204 -22.31 25.25 6.02
CA LYS A 204 -20.88 25.42 5.68
C LYS A 204 -20.14 25.96 6.91
N ALA A 205 -19.04 25.34 7.28
CA ALA A 205 -18.22 25.81 8.40
C ALA A 205 -17.65 27.21 8.14
N THR A 206 -17.62 28.01 9.18
CA THR A 206 -17.04 29.37 9.16
C THR A 206 -15.50 29.31 9.05
N TRP A 207 -14.90 30.41 8.63
CA TRP A 207 -13.45 30.51 8.59
C TRP A 207 -12.79 30.34 9.97
N ALA A 208 -13.47 30.83 11.03
CA ALA A 208 -13.00 30.63 12.41
C ALA A 208 -12.96 29.16 12.81
N GLU A 209 -13.99 28.38 12.47
CA GLU A 209 -14.06 26.95 12.72
C GLU A 209 -12.98 26.18 11.92
N ARG A 210 -12.74 26.60 10.66
CA ARG A 210 -11.68 26.01 9.82
C ARG A 210 -10.28 26.26 10.40
N LEU A 211 -10.03 27.50 10.85
CA LEU A 211 -8.74 27.87 11.43
C LEU A 211 -8.54 27.16 12.78
N ALA A 212 -9.59 27.02 13.58
CA ALA A 212 -9.54 26.28 14.84
C ALA A 212 -9.22 24.79 14.61
N ALA A 213 -9.86 24.14 13.62
CA ALA A 213 -9.58 22.76 13.25
C ALA A 213 -8.14 22.57 12.74
N LEU A 214 -7.64 23.48 11.90
CA LEU A 214 -6.25 23.47 11.43
C LEU A 214 -5.26 23.64 12.59
N LYS A 215 -5.56 24.54 13.55
CA LYS A 215 -4.72 24.75 14.73
C LYS A 215 -4.69 23.51 15.63
N GLU A 216 -5.82 22.85 15.83
CA GLU A 216 -5.91 21.61 16.62
C GLU A 216 -5.14 20.46 15.95
N ALA A 217 -5.21 20.36 14.62
CA ALA A 217 -4.54 19.32 13.84
C ALA A 217 -3.11 19.70 13.38
N SER A 218 -2.62 20.89 13.74
CA SER A 218 -1.33 21.40 13.23
C SER A 218 -0.18 20.43 13.43
N TRP A 219 -0.07 19.85 14.60
CA TRP A 219 0.95 18.84 14.90
C TRP A 219 0.76 17.55 14.11
N ALA A 220 -0.48 17.12 13.90
CA ALA A 220 -0.76 15.95 13.07
C ALA A 220 -0.38 16.18 11.60
N MET A 221 -0.63 17.38 11.07
CA MET A 221 -0.32 17.77 9.69
C MET A 221 1.17 18.07 9.48
N LEU A 222 1.88 18.49 10.52
CA LEU A 222 3.31 18.81 10.45
C LEU A 222 4.17 17.56 10.23
N LEU A 223 3.73 16.42 10.71
CA LEU A 223 4.51 15.19 10.66
C LEU A 223 4.85 14.71 9.24
N PRO A 224 3.88 14.55 8.29
CA PRO A 224 4.21 14.23 6.90
C PRO A 224 5.18 15.26 6.29
N VAL A 225 5.04 16.52 6.66
CA VAL A 225 5.94 17.60 6.20
C VAL A 225 7.36 17.39 6.72
N ILE A 226 7.52 17.04 7.99
CA ILE A 226 8.84 16.75 8.60
C ILE A 226 9.47 15.51 7.93
N ILE A 227 8.71 14.43 7.81
CA ILE A 227 9.20 13.17 7.24
C ILE A 227 9.58 13.35 5.77
N LEU A 228 8.64 13.76 4.94
CA LEU A 228 8.86 13.87 3.49
C LEU A 228 9.78 15.05 3.15
N GLY A 229 9.60 16.19 3.82
CA GLY A 229 10.47 17.34 3.65
C GLY A 229 11.92 17.01 4.03
N GLY A 230 12.16 16.32 5.11
CA GLY A 230 13.48 15.86 5.52
C GLY A 230 14.13 14.88 4.55
N ILE A 231 13.33 13.94 4.00
CA ILE A 231 13.81 12.99 2.98
C ILE A 231 14.12 13.71 1.66
N TYR A 232 13.23 14.59 1.20
CA TYR A 232 13.38 15.24 -0.12
C TYR A 232 14.45 16.34 -0.13
N SER A 233 14.71 16.98 1.01
CA SER A 233 15.83 17.90 1.16
C SER A 233 17.19 17.21 1.36
N GLY A 234 17.21 15.86 1.48
CA GLY A 234 18.43 15.11 1.75
C GLY A 234 18.97 15.24 3.17
N ILE A 235 18.22 15.89 4.09
CA ILE A 235 18.63 16.04 5.50
C ILE A 235 18.57 14.69 6.23
N PHE A 236 17.55 13.88 5.91
CA PHE A 236 17.33 12.57 6.53
C PHE A 236 17.24 11.47 5.49
N THR A 237 17.79 10.31 5.81
CA THR A 237 17.46 9.07 5.11
C THR A 237 16.03 8.62 5.43
N PRO A 238 15.40 7.75 4.61
CA PRO A 238 14.11 7.17 4.95
C PRO A 238 14.06 6.49 6.32
N THR A 239 15.15 5.83 6.73
CA THR A 239 15.25 5.14 8.04
C THR A 239 15.28 6.14 9.19
N GLU A 240 16.08 7.21 9.08
CA GLU A 240 16.14 8.27 10.11
C GLU A 240 14.79 8.99 10.22
N SER A 241 14.15 9.29 9.09
CA SER A 241 12.81 9.89 9.08
C SER A 241 11.77 8.98 9.75
N ALA A 242 11.87 7.67 9.57
CA ALA A 242 10.99 6.71 10.24
C ALA A 242 11.21 6.71 11.77
N ALA A 243 12.47 6.79 12.22
CA ALA A 243 12.79 6.91 13.64
C ALA A 243 12.22 8.21 14.26
N ILE A 244 12.34 9.34 13.53
CA ILE A 244 11.68 10.60 13.92
C ILE A 244 10.17 10.41 14.02
N GLY A 245 9.55 9.70 13.07
CA GLY A 245 8.13 9.38 13.10
C GLY A 245 7.71 8.62 14.37
N VAL A 246 8.51 7.63 14.81
CA VAL A 246 8.26 6.89 16.06
C VAL A 246 8.34 7.82 17.27
N LEU A 247 9.42 8.60 17.37
CA LEU A 247 9.60 9.56 18.49
C LEU A 247 8.49 10.60 18.53
N TYR A 248 8.08 11.09 17.36
CA TYR A 248 6.99 12.04 17.22
C TYR A 248 5.65 11.44 17.69
N GLY A 249 5.33 10.23 17.22
CA GLY A 249 4.10 9.52 17.59
C GLY A 249 4.03 9.25 19.11
N LEU A 250 5.14 8.84 19.71
CA LEU A 250 5.25 8.66 21.15
C LEU A 250 5.07 9.99 21.92
N PHE A 251 5.83 11.01 21.54
CA PHE A 251 5.79 12.30 22.23
C PHE A 251 4.40 12.95 22.17
N PHE A 252 3.85 13.09 20.97
CA PHE A 252 2.54 13.74 20.81
C PHE A 252 1.41 12.88 21.36
N GLY A 253 1.45 11.56 21.17
CA GLY A 253 0.42 10.65 21.67
C GLY A 253 0.36 10.57 23.20
N MET A 254 1.52 10.58 23.88
CA MET A 254 1.59 10.46 25.33
C MET A 254 1.47 11.81 26.05
N PHE A 255 2.17 12.85 25.59
CA PHE A 255 2.33 14.09 26.35
C PHE A 255 1.41 15.22 25.87
N VAL A 256 1.19 15.35 24.58
CA VAL A 256 0.37 16.43 24.01
C VAL A 256 -1.11 16.03 23.94
N TYR A 257 -1.40 14.93 23.26
CA TYR A 257 -2.79 14.44 23.08
C TYR A 257 -3.27 13.58 24.26
N LYS A 258 -2.33 12.99 25.01
CA LYS A 258 -2.61 12.15 26.17
C LYS A 258 -3.58 10.99 25.90
N GLU A 259 -3.57 10.50 24.65
CA GLU A 259 -4.41 9.38 24.23
C GLU A 259 -3.67 8.04 24.31
N LEU A 260 -2.31 8.05 24.38
CA LEU A 260 -1.49 6.84 24.55
C LEU A 260 -1.06 6.68 26.03
N LYS A 261 -1.36 5.50 26.57
CA LYS A 261 -0.88 5.07 27.88
C LYS A 261 0.34 4.14 27.70
N PRO A 262 1.29 4.08 28.66
CA PRO A 262 2.48 3.21 28.58
C PRO A 262 2.15 1.74 28.26
N ALA A 263 1.11 1.18 28.88
CA ALA A 263 0.67 -0.19 28.61
C ALA A 263 0.19 -0.40 27.18
N GLN A 264 -0.44 0.61 26.56
CA GLN A 264 -0.86 0.57 25.16
C GLN A 264 0.35 0.65 24.23
N VAL A 265 1.39 1.42 24.57
CA VAL A 265 2.64 1.49 23.78
C VAL A 265 3.29 0.12 23.71
N VAL A 266 3.41 -0.60 24.83
CA VAL A 266 3.95 -1.97 24.84
C VAL A 266 3.12 -2.89 23.93
N LYS A 267 1.80 -2.81 23.99
CA LYS A 267 0.91 -3.60 23.13
C LYS A 267 1.12 -3.27 21.64
N ILE A 268 1.24 -1.98 21.29
CA ILE A 268 1.50 -1.52 19.93
C ILE A 268 2.84 -2.05 19.40
N ILE A 269 3.88 -2.02 20.24
CA ILE A 269 5.20 -2.56 19.89
C ILE A 269 5.09 -4.06 19.58
N LEU A 270 4.41 -4.83 20.43
CA LEU A 270 4.23 -6.27 20.22
C LEU A 270 3.45 -6.57 18.94
N GLU A 271 2.32 -5.89 18.71
CA GLU A 271 1.52 -6.05 17.49
C GLU A 271 2.32 -5.68 16.23
N SER A 272 3.07 -4.58 16.28
CA SER A 272 3.93 -4.15 15.17
C SER A 272 5.06 -5.15 14.91
N SER A 273 5.66 -5.72 15.96
CA SER A 273 6.75 -6.71 15.85
C SER A 273 6.29 -8.00 15.17
N VAL A 274 5.07 -8.46 15.45
CA VAL A 274 4.51 -9.66 14.78
C VAL A 274 4.32 -9.40 13.28
N LEU A 275 3.77 -8.25 12.91
CA LEU A 275 3.55 -7.88 11.53
C LEU A 275 4.88 -7.73 10.77
N VAL A 276 5.83 -7.04 11.37
CA VAL A 276 7.17 -6.85 10.80
C VAL A 276 7.92 -8.18 10.68
N GLY A 277 7.81 -9.06 11.68
CA GLY A 277 8.43 -10.39 11.64
C GLY A 277 7.95 -11.20 10.43
N ALA A 278 6.65 -11.16 10.13
CA ALA A 278 6.12 -11.82 8.93
C ALA A 278 6.70 -11.24 7.63
N VAL A 279 6.84 -9.92 7.54
CA VAL A 279 7.45 -9.24 6.39
C VAL A 279 8.92 -9.64 6.22
N LEU A 280 9.69 -9.66 7.31
CA LEU A 280 11.10 -10.03 7.27
C LEU A 280 11.30 -11.48 6.84
N VAL A 281 10.45 -12.42 7.28
CA VAL A 281 10.51 -13.82 6.81
C VAL A 281 10.27 -13.89 5.29
N ILE A 282 9.29 -13.16 4.77
CA ILE A 282 9.03 -13.09 3.33
C ILE A 282 10.25 -12.52 2.59
N MET A 283 10.82 -11.41 3.07
CA MET A 283 11.98 -10.77 2.45
C MET A 283 13.20 -11.70 2.42
N GLY A 284 13.55 -12.32 3.53
CA GLY A 284 14.67 -13.26 3.59
C GLY A 284 14.50 -14.43 2.61
N ALA A 285 13.34 -15.09 2.65
CA ALA A 285 13.07 -16.24 1.79
C ALA A 285 13.06 -15.87 0.29
N SER A 286 12.56 -14.68 -0.04
CA SER A 286 12.41 -14.23 -1.42
C SER A 286 13.72 -13.93 -2.12
N VAL A 287 14.75 -13.49 -1.39
CA VAL A 287 16.08 -13.25 -1.98
C VAL A 287 16.66 -14.55 -2.52
N THR A 288 16.55 -15.64 -1.77
CA THR A 288 16.99 -16.96 -2.28
C THR A 288 16.16 -17.40 -3.48
N PHE A 289 14.83 -17.25 -3.40
CA PHE A 289 13.94 -17.58 -4.50
C PHE A 289 14.30 -16.77 -5.77
N GLY A 290 14.52 -15.47 -5.66
CA GLY A 290 14.92 -14.59 -6.76
C GLY A 290 16.30 -14.93 -7.34
N ARG A 291 17.27 -15.32 -6.49
CA ARG A 291 18.59 -15.78 -6.95
C ARG A 291 18.47 -17.07 -7.79
N ILE A 292 17.63 -18.02 -7.39
CA ILE A 292 17.40 -19.25 -8.18
C ILE A 292 16.76 -18.90 -9.52
N LEU A 293 15.77 -17.98 -9.56
CA LEU A 293 15.17 -17.52 -10.81
C LEU A 293 16.22 -16.93 -11.76
N THR A 294 17.15 -16.14 -11.21
CA THR A 294 18.22 -15.49 -11.98
C THR A 294 19.22 -16.52 -12.50
N LEU A 295 19.63 -17.51 -11.68
CA LEU A 295 20.52 -18.59 -12.07
C LEU A 295 19.93 -19.43 -13.22
N GLU A 296 18.65 -19.72 -13.17
CA GLU A 296 17.88 -20.42 -14.21
C GLU A 296 17.53 -19.54 -15.42
N ARG A 297 17.91 -18.26 -15.43
CA ARG A 297 17.63 -17.25 -16.48
C ARG A 297 16.15 -17.08 -16.83
N LEU A 298 15.27 -17.52 -15.95
CA LEU A 298 13.82 -17.48 -16.16
C LEU A 298 13.26 -16.11 -16.53
N PRO A 299 13.66 -15.01 -15.84
CA PRO A 299 13.16 -13.68 -16.20
C PRO A 299 13.47 -13.31 -17.65
N THR A 300 14.68 -13.65 -18.11
CA THR A 300 15.12 -13.36 -19.49
C THR A 300 14.37 -14.22 -20.51
N GLU A 301 14.18 -15.52 -20.23
CA GLU A 301 13.43 -16.43 -21.11
C GLU A 301 11.97 -16.02 -21.23
N ILE A 302 11.33 -15.66 -20.11
CA ILE A 302 9.95 -15.16 -20.13
C ILE A 302 9.85 -13.86 -20.92
N ALA A 303 10.80 -12.93 -20.72
CA ALA A 303 10.84 -11.67 -21.48
C ALA A 303 10.95 -11.91 -22.99
N GLN A 304 11.90 -12.75 -23.40
CA GLN A 304 12.10 -13.11 -24.82
C GLN A 304 10.86 -13.81 -25.41
N PHE A 305 10.25 -14.73 -24.66
CA PHE A 305 9.03 -15.41 -25.08
C PHE A 305 7.88 -14.41 -25.31
N ILE A 306 7.64 -13.48 -24.38
CA ILE A 306 6.59 -12.46 -24.51
C ILE A 306 6.87 -11.56 -25.73
N LEU A 307 8.12 -11.10 -25.89
CA LEU A 307 8.52 -10.24 -27.03
C LEU A 307 8.47 -10.98 -28.37
N SER A 308 8.61 -12.31 -28.38
CA SER A 308 8.44 -13.12 -29.59
C SER A 308 6.98 -13.24 -30.04
N ILE A 309 6.02 -13.12 -29.10
CA ILE A 309 4.59 -13.17 -29.42
C ILE A 309 4.10 -11.83 -29.96
N THR A 310 4.55 -10.72 -29.37
CA THR A 310 4.12 -9.38 -29.76
C THR A 310 5.15 -8.32 -29.36
N GLU A 311 5.36 -7.36 -30.28
CA GLU A 311 6.14 -6.15 -30.00
C GLU A 311 5.28 -4.97 -29.54
N ASN A 312 3.96 -5.17 -29.49
CA ASN A 312 3.03 -4.10 -29.11
C ASN A 312 3.14 -3.81 -27.61
N LYS A 313 3.85 -2.74 -27.29
CA LYS A 313 4.05 -2.26 -25.90
C LYS A 313 2.74 -2.10 -25.13
N LEU A 314 1.69 -1.56 -25.76
CA LEU A 314 0.40 -1.34 -25.10
C LEU A 314 -0.24 -2.67 -24.68
N LEU A 315 -0.19 -3.67 -25.58
CA LEU A 315 -0.75 -4.99 -25.28
C LEU A 315 -0.01 -5.67 -24.15
N ILE A 316 1.33 -5.63 -24.16
CA ILE A 316 2.14 -6.22 -23.09
C ILE A 316 1.84 -5.56 -21.74
N LEU A 317 1.78 -4.22 -21.70
CA LEU A 317 1.47 -3.50 -20.45
C LEU A 317 0.05 -3.80 -19.95
N LEU A 318 -0.93 -3.94 -20.83
CA LEU A 318 -2.28 -4.36 -20.46
C LEU A 318 -2.29 -5.79 -19.88
N CYS A 319 -1.58 -6.72 -20.51
CA CYS A 319 -1.44 -8.09 -20.00
C CYS A 319 -0.78 -8.11 -18.62
N ILE A 320 0.27 -7.30 -18.42
CA ILE A 320 0.93 -7.16 -17.11
C ILE A 320 -0.04 -6.58 -16.07
N ASN A 321 -0.81 -5.55 -16.41
CA ASN A 321 -1.81 -4.99 -15.51
C ASN A 321 -2.87 -6.04 -15.12
N VAL A 322 -3.39 -6.81 -16.08
CA VAL A 322 -4.36 -7.89 -15.80
C VAL A 322 -3.74 -8.97 -14.91
N LEU A 323 -2.51 -9.38 -15.19
CA LEU A 323 -1.77 -10.34 -14.36
C LEU A 323 -1.63 -9.83 -12.91
N LEU A 324 -1.18 -8.57 -12.74
CA LEU A 324 -0.99 -7.97 -11.42
C LEU A 324 -2.31 -7.81 -10.66
N LEU A 325 -3.40 -7.44 -11.35
CA LEU A 325 -4.74 -7.40 -10.76
C LEU A 325 -5.16 -8.78 -10.27
N LEU A 326 -5.01 -9.82 -11.10
CA LEU A 326 -5.34 -11.19 -10.73
C LEU A 326 -4.52 -11.67 -9.53
N VAL A 327 -3.19 -11.51 -9.58
CA VAL A 327 -2.31 -11.90 -8.48
C VAL A 327 -2.67 -11.16 -7.19
N GLY A 328 -2.92 -9.85 -7.28
CA GLY A 328 -3.28 -9.01 -6.13
C GLY A 328 -4.58 -9.41 -5.44
N THR A 329 -5.49 -10.17 -6.10
CA THR A 329 -6.72 -10.69 -5.46
C THR A 329 -6.45 -11.85 -4.50
N PHE A 330 -5.35 -12.61 -4.71
CA PHE A 330 -5.04 -13.84 -3.98
C PHE A 330 -3.81 -13.74 -3.10
N MET A 331 -2.89 -12.83 -3.42
CA MET A 331 -1.60 -12.70 -2.73
C MET A 331 -1.53 -11.39 -1.95
N GLU A 332 -0.86 -11.46 -0.82
CA GLU A 332 -0.49 -10.28 -0.05
C GLU A 332 0.52 -9.44 -0.85
N THR A 333 0.38 -8.09 -0.79
CA THR A 333 1.13 -7.16 -1.66
C THR A 333 2.64 -7.31 -1.55
N LEU A 334 3.17 -7.46 -0.33
CA LEU A 334 4.61 -7.56 -0.13
C LEU A 334 5.18 -8.82 -0.78
N ALA A 335 4.47 -9.95 -0.63
CA ALA A 335 4.84 -11.20 -1.28
C ALA A 335 4.75 -11.10 -2.81
N ALA A 336 3.69 -10.49 -3.34
CA ALA A 336 3.53 -10.30 -4.78
C ALA A 336 4.66 -9.44 -5.37
N ILE A 337 5.05 -8.34 -4.70
CA ILE A 337 6.15 -7.47 -5.14
C ILE A 337 7.44 -8.25 -5.22
N VAL A 338 7.79 -8.95 -4.16
CA VAL A 338 9.07 -9.63 -4.05
C VAL A 338 9.22 -10.75 -5.09
N ILE A 339 8.12 -11.45 -5.39
CA ILE A 339 8.12 -12.55 -6.37
C ILE A 339 8.07 -12.01 -7.81
N LEU A 340 7.20 -11.04 -8.08
CA LEU A 340 6.93 -10.60 -9.44
C LEU A 340 7.89 -9.53 -9.94
N THR A 341 8.49 -8.73 -9.06
CA THR A 341 9.44 -7.69 -9.48
C THR A 341 10.62 -8.28 -10.27
N PRO A 342 11.34 -9.31 -9.80
CA PRO A 342 12.46 -9.88 -10.58
C PRO A 342 12.03 -10.47 -11.92
N ILE A 343 10.78 -10.89 -12.05
CA ILE A 343 10.23 -11.49 -13.28
C ILE A 343 9.79 -10.42 -14.27
N LEU A 344 9.04 -9.42 -13.80
CA LEU A 344 8.38 -8.43 -14.66
C LEU A 344 9.25 -7.23 -14.98
N LEU A 345 10.17 -6.85 -14.08
CA LEU A 345 11.04 -5.69 -14.26
C LEU A 345 11.92 -5.79 -15.52
N PRO A 346 12.57 -6.94 -15.83
CA PRO A 346 13.32 -7.07 -17.09
C PRO A 346 12.45 -6.90 -18.33
N ILE A 347 11.20 -7.38 -18.30
CA ILE A 347 10.26 -7.25 -19.40
C ILE A 347 9.91 -5.78 -19.64
N THR A 348 9.52 -5.07 -18.58
CA THR A 348 9.13 -3.65 -18.66
C THR A 348 10.32 -2.75 -19.00
N SER A 349 11.52 -3.07 -18.51
CA SER A 349 12.76 -2.37 -18.86
C SER A 349 13.12 -2.55 -20.34
N ALA A 350 12.93 -3.75 -20.91
CA ALA A 350 13.12 -4.00 -22.35
C ALA A 350 12.14 -3.18 -23.22
N LEU A 351 10.95 -2.84 -22.68
CA LEU A 351 10.00 -1.94 -23.33
C LEU A 351 10.32 -0.44 -23.12
N GLY A 352 11.45 -0.12 -22.45
CA GLY A 352 11.86 1.24 -22.14
C GLY A 352 11.02 1.91 -21.06
N MET A 353 10.42 1.13 -20.14
CA MET A 353 9.72 1.66 -18.97
C MET A 353 10.69 1.89 -17.82
N ASP A 354 10.62 3.07 -17.20
CA ASP A 354 11.45 3.39 -16.04
C ASP A 354 11.09 2.48 -14.86
N PRO A 355 12.08 1.92 -14.13
CA PRO A 355 11.83 1.02 -13.00
C PRO A 355 11.00 1.64 -11.87
N VAL A 356 11.17 2.94 -11.59
CA VAL A 356 10.38 3.66 -10.57
C VAL A 356 8.93 3.79 -11.02
N HIS A 357 8.71 4.12 -12.29
CA HIS A 357 7.36 4.19 -12.86
C HIS A 357 6.67 2.81 -12.81
N PHE A 358 7.38 1.74 -13.21
CA PHE A 358 6.84 0.38 -13.11
C PHE A 358 6.48 0.01 -11.67
N GLY A 359 7.29 0.39 -10.70
CA GLY A 359 7.00 0.19 -9.28
C GLY A 359 5.69 0.84 -8.86
N ILE A 360 5.43 2.06 -9.28
CA ILE A 360 4.16 2.73 -8.99
C ILE A 360 2.98 2.01 -9.65
N VAL A 361 3.12 1.63 -10.92
CA VAL A 361 2.08 0.85 -11.64
C VAL A 361 1.78 -0.46 -10.91
N MET A 362 2.81 -1.18 -10.50
CA MET A 362 2.67 -2.43 -9.75
C MET A 362 1.96 -2.22 -8.41
N ILE A 363 2.36 -1.21 -7.64
CA ILE A 363 1.77 -0.89 -6.33
C ILE A 363 0.30 -0.50 -6.47
N VAL A 364 -0.06 0.30 -7.48
CA VAL A 364 -1.45 0.67 -7.74
C VAL A 364 -2.29 -0.54 -8.13
N ASN A 365 -1.77 -1.44 -8.98
CA ASN A 365 -2.43 -2.70 -9.32
C ASN A 365 -2.72 -3.54 -8.07
N LEU A 366 -1.72 -3.75 -7.24
CA LEU A 366 -1.85 -4.54 -6.02
C LEU A 366 -2.77 -3.88 -4.98
N ALA A 367 -2.79 -2.54 -4.93
CA ALA A 367 -3.74 -1.79 -4.10
C ALA A 367 -5.20 -2.03 -4.56
N ILE A 368 -5.45 -2.18 -5.86
CA ILE A 368 -6.75 -2.59 -6.39
C ILE A 368 -7.04 -4.05 -6.03
N GLY A 369 -6.05 -4.93 -6.11
CA GLY A 369 -6.15 -6.31 -5.67
C GLY A 369 -6.63 -6.43 -4.21
N PHE A 370 -6.13 -5.57 -3.32
CA PHE A 370 -6.53 -5.51 -1.90
C PHE A 370 -8.01 -5.25 -1.65
N VAL A 371 -8.74 -4.74 -2.61
CA VAL A 371 -10.18 -4.47 -2.51
C VAL A 371 -11.00 -5.38 -3.40
N THR A 372 -10.34 -6.23 -4.19
CA THR A 372 -11.01 -7.07 -5.18
C THR A 372 -11.40 -8.42 -4.57
N PRO A 373 -12.69 -8.83 -4.67
CA PRO A 373 -13.10 -10.17 -4.28
C PRO A 373 -12.34 -11.26 -5.07
N PRO A 374 -12.10 -12.47 -4.50
CA PRO A 374 -12.71 -13.01 -3.27
C PRO A 374 -11.94 -12.71 -1.97
N LEU A 375 -10.64 -12.37 -2.00
CA LEU A 375 -9.80 -12.34 -0.79
C LEU A 375 -9.37 -10.94 -0.32
N GLY A 376 -9.60 -9.87 -1.05
CA GLY A 376 -9.09 -8.52 -0.78
C GLY A 376 -8.96 -8.14 0.71
N ALA A 377 -7.74 -7.95 1.20
CA ALA A 377 -7.47 -7.73 2.63
C ALA A 377 -8.19 -6.48 3.18
N ASN A 378 -8.22 -5.39 2.41
CA ASN A 378 -8.97 -4.18 2.79
C ASN A 378 -10.48 -4.41 2.78
N LEU A 379 -10.97 -5.29 1.89
CA LEU A 379 -12.38 -5.66 1.83
C LEU A 379 -12.79 -6.42 3.10
N PHE A 380 -11.97 -7.38 3.54
CA PHE A 380 -12.19 -8.09 4.81
C PHE A 380 -12.11 -7.15 6.01
N MET A 381 -11.12 -6.26 6.05
CA MET A 381 -11.00 -5.28 7.13
C MET A 381 -12.23 -4.38 7.19
N ALA A 382 -12.71 -3.87 6.05
CA ALA A 382 -13.91 -3.03 5.99
C ALA A 382 -15.18 -3.81 6.39
N SER A 383 -15.26 -5.10 6.04
CA SER A 383 -16.35 -5.99 6.48
C SER A 383 -16.39 -6.12 8.01
N GLN A 384 -15.26 -6.36 8.64
CA GLN A 384 -15.15 -6.50 10.10
C GLN A 384 -15.48 -5.18 10.80
N VAL A 385 -14.84 -4.08 10.40
CA VAL A 385 -14.99 -2.75 11.00
C VAL A 385 -16.41 -2.21 10.79
N GLY A 386 -16.95 -2.38 9.58
CA GLY A 386 -18.29 -1.92 9.20
C GLY A 386 -19.42 -2.83 9.65
N LYS A 387 -19.09 -4.06 10.11
CA LYS A 387 -20.07 -5.12 10.37
C LYS A 387 -21.00 -5.33 9.17
N VAL A 388 -20.41 -5.44 7.98
CA VAL A 388 -21.10 -5.64 6.69
C VAL A 388 -20.78 -7.03 6.18
N PRO A 389 -21.79 -7.82 5.77
CA PRO A 389 -21.53 -9.11 5.11
C PRO A 389 -20.63 -8.94 3.89
N ILE A 390 -19.66 -9.84 3.73
CA ILE A 390 -18.66 -9.75 2.66
C ILE A 390 -19.29 -9.81 1.27
N GLU A 391 -20.39 -10.56 1.11
CA GLU A 391 -21.12 -10.70 -0.14
C GLU A 391 -21.76 -9.37 -0.57
N SER A 392 -22.35 -8.65 0.38
CA SER A 392 -22.96 -7.34 0.13
C SER A 392 -21.89 -6.29 -0.21
N LEU A 393 -20.76 -6.37 0.51
CA LEU A 393 -19.63 -5.49 0.30
C LEU A 393 -18.97 -5.75 -1.05
N SER A 394 -18.83 -7.04 -1.44
CA SER A 394 -18.28 -7.45 -2.75
C SER A 394 -19.10 -6.93 -3.94
N LYS A 395 -20.42 -6.82 -3.80
CA LYS A 395 -21.27 -6.20 -4.82
C LYS A 395 -21.08 -4.68 -4.86
N ALA A 396 -21.01 -4.05 -3.69
CA ALA A 396 -20.89 -2.59 -3.59
C ALA A 396 -19.54 -2.06 -4.04
N ILE A 397 -18.46 -2.86 -3.94
CA ILE A 397 -17.10 -2.44 -4.27
C ILE A 397 -16.82 -2.39 -5.79
N MET A 398 -17.61 -3.10 -6.62
CA MET A 398 -17.32 -3.23 -8.05
C MET A 398 -17.20 -1.90 -8.79
N GLY A 399 -18.05 -0.94 -8.48
CA GLY A 399 -17.97 0.39 -9.08
C GLY A 399 -16.73 1.17 -8.63
N TRP A 400 -16.28 0.98 -7.39
CA TRP A 400 -15.05 1.57 -6.86
C TRP A 400 -13.81 0.95 -7.53
N ILE A 401 -13.81 -0.36 -7.75
CA ILE A 401 -12.76 -1.04 -8.52
C ILE A 401 -12.69 -0.47 -9.93
N GLY A 402 -13.82 -0.28 -10.59
CA GLY A 402 -13.89 0.36 -11.91
C GLY A 402 -13.25 1.77 -11.91
N ALA A 403 -13.55 2.58 -10.91
CA ALA A 403 -12.94 3.90 -10.74
C ALA A 403 -11.42 3.81 -10.52
N MET A 404 -10.95 2.88 -9.68
CA MET A 404 -9.52 2.67 -9.45
C MET A 404 -8.80 2.16 -10.70
N ILE A 405 -9.45 1.30 -11.53
CA ILE A 405 -8.89 0.86 -12.82
C ILE A 405 -8.73 2.05 -13.78
N VAL A 406 -9.65 3.00 -13.79
CA VAL A 406 -9.48 4.25 -14.59
C VAL A 406 -8.23 5.00 -14.14
N ALA A 407 -8.03 5.18 -12.83
CA ALA A 407 -6.82 5.80 -12.31
C ALA A 407 -5.55 5.01 -12.66
N LEU A 408 -5.61 3.67 -12.58
CA LEU A 408 -4.51 2.78 -12.98
C LEU A 408 -4.14 2.97 -14.45
N MET A 409 -5.11 3.03 -15.35
CA MET A 409 -4.86 3.25 -16.78
C MET A 409 -4.19 4.60 -17.03
N LEU A 410 -4.68 5.67 -16.39
CA LEU A 410 -4.04 6.99 -16.48
C LEU A 410 -2.57 6.93 -16.01
N ILE A 411 -2.31 6.29 -14.86
CA ILE A 411 -0.97 6.17 -14.31
C ILE A 411 -0.08 5.32 -15.22
N THR A 412 -0.57 4.18 -15.72
CA THR A 412 0.21 3.25 -16.56
C THR A 412 0.65 3.90 -17.88
N PHE A 413 -0.24 4.65 -18.54
CA PHE A 413 0.02 5.19 -19.88
C PHE A 413 0.52 6.63 -19.89
N ILE A 414 0.55 7.31 -18.75
CA ILE A 414 1.08 8.68 -18.62
C ILE A 414 2.23 8.68 -17.60
N PRO A 415 3.48 8.32 -18.03
CA PRO A 415 4.62 8.23 -17.11
C PRO A 415 4.91 9.52 -16.35
N ALA A 416 4.56 10.67 -16.92
CA ALA A 416 4.70 11.98 -16.25
C ALA A 416 3.97 12.05 -14.91
N ILE A 417 2.87 11.29 -14.71
CA ILE A 417 2.16 11.24 -13.42
C ILE A 417 3.08 10.71 -12.30
N SER A 418 3.93 9.73 -12.60
CA SER A 418 4.85 9.14 -11.61
C SER A 418 6.22 9.82 -11.61
N LEU A 419 6.72 10.26 -12.76
CA LEU A 419 8.12 10.68 -12.93
C LEU A 419 8.32 12.20 -12.85
N SER A 420 7.29 13.03 -12.94
CA SER A 420 7.44 14.49 -12.93
C SER A 420 8.06 15.01 -11.62
N LEU A 421 7.61 14.52 -10.46
CA LEU A 421 8.13 14.98 -9.17
C LEU A 421 9.57 14.50 -8.92
N PRO A 422 9.94 13.22 -9.16
CA PRO A 422 11.35 12.82 -9.15
C PRO A 422 12.23 13.63 -10.08
N ALA A 423 11.77 13.94 -11.30
CA ALA A 423 12.54 14.74 -12.27
C ALA A 423 12.74 16.20 -11.87
N LEU A 424 11.84 16.77 -11.07
CA LEU A 424 11.92 18.16 -10.59
C LEU A 424 12.81 18.32 -9.35
N LEU A 425 12.96 17.27 -8.54
CA LEU A 425 13.62 17.31 -7.23
C LEU A 425 14.96 16.53 -7.19
N SER A 426 15.33 15.84 -8.29
CA SER A 426 16.59 15.05 -8.38
C SER A 426 17.76 15.84 -9.01
#